data_e9896d86d8b30ecd54a0174be3fdbaa2
#
_entry.id   e9896d86d8b30ecd54a0174be3fdbaa2
#
_cell.length_a   1.000
_cell.length_b   1.000
_cell.length_c   1.000
_cell.angle_alpha   90.00
_cell.angle_beta   90.00
_cell.angle_gamma   90.00
#
_symmetry.space_group_name_H-M   'P 1'
#
loop_
_entity.id
_entity.type
_entity.pdbx_description
1 polymer ?
#
loop_
_entity_poly.entity_id
_entity_poly.type
_entity_poly.pdbx_seq_one_letter_code
_entity_poly.pdbx_strand_id
1 'polypeptide(L)'
;MCNRQNSVRCNKAANAFGDVLDPAAGETIAGPRDPKGKGLLSTPKLLRGSKDMGTPHPGNTTVGVVATKACLNKDEANRPTQAAHDGLAYAIRPCHTTVDGDALFALSPARNKAVIHAESLGSTPAVRDLRNVRC
;
A
#
# COMPACT_ATOMS: atom_id res chain seq x y z
N MET A 1 -26.79 17.96 11.82
CA MET A 1 -25.69 18.51 11.01
C MET A 1 -24.36 18.09 11.65
N CYS A 2 -23.76 17.00 11.22
CA CYS A 2 -22.45 16.57 11.71
C CYS A 2 -21.45 16.78 10.58
N ASN A 3 -21.00 18.03 10.43
CA ASN A 3 -19.91 18.38 9.52
C ASN A 3 -18.60 18.34 10.31
N ARG A 4 -18.10 17.15 10.62
CA ARG A 4 -16.71 16.96 11.05
C ARG A 4 -16.06 16.07 10.03
N GLN A 5 -15.21 16.68 9.23
CA GLN A 5 -14.30 16.02 8.31
C GLN A 5 -13.56 14.92 9.06
N ASN A 6 -13.98 13.68 8.83
CA ASN A 6 -13.25 12.51 9.29
C ASN A 6 -11.94 12.47 8.47
N SER A 7 -10.88 12.96 9.05
CA SER A 7 -9.59 12.91 8.40
C SER A 7 -9.04 11.49 8.50
N VAL A 8 -8.64 10.95 7.38
CA VAL A 8 -7.85 9.71 7.29
C VAL A 8 -6.44 10.13 6.86
N ARG A 9 -5.45 9.60 7.54
CA ARG A 9 -4.05 9.75 7.18
C ARG A 9 -3.44 8.37 6.98
N CYS A 10 -2.67 8.23 5.92
CA CYS A 10 -1.89 7.03 5.67
C CYS A 10 -0.41 7.42 5.65
N ASN A 11 0.41 6.61 6.33
CA ASN A 11 1.86 6.68 6.24
C ASN A 11 2.39 5.27 6.00
N LYS A 12 3.39 5.15 5.14
CA LYS A 12 3.95 3.86 4.77
C LYS A 12 5.42 3.96 4.40
N ALA A 13 6.14 2.88 4.64
CA ALA A 13 7.48 2.64 4.14
C ALA A 13 7.42 1.40 3.25
N ALA A 14 7.84 1.52 2.00
CA ALA A 14 7.81 0.44 1.04
C ALA A 14 9.24 0.02 0.68
N ASN A 15 9.50 -1.27 0.81
CA ASN A 15 10.63 -1.98 0.22
C ASN A 15 10.06 -3.16 -0.56
N ALA A 16 9.21 -2.84 -1.54
CA ALA A 16 8.42 -3.81 -2.28
C ALA A 16 9.29 -4.68 -3.20
N PHE A 17 8.91 -5.92 -3.38
CA PHE A 17 9.45 -6.80 -4.42
C PHE A 17 9.02 -6.34 -5.82
N GLY A 18 7.76 -5.90 -5.94
CA GLY A 18 7.17 -5.44 -7.20
C GLY A 18 7.55 -4.02 -7.59
N ASP A 19 7.26 -3.68 -8.84
CA ASP A 19 7.41 -2.32 -9.36
C ASP A 19 6.41 -1.39 -8.70
N VAL A 20 6.86 -0.19 -8.30
CA VAL A 20 5.99 0.87 -7.80
C VAL A 20 5.54 1.74 -8.98
N LEU A 21 4.23 1.90 -9.12
CA LEU A 21 3.62 2.67 -10.20
C LEU A 21 2.91 3.92 -9.67
N ASP A 22 2.83 4.93 -10.51
CA ASP A 22 1.84 6.00 -10.33
C ASP A 22 0.47 5.47 -10.74
N PRO A 23 -0.50 5.36 -9.82
CA PRO A 23 -1.81 4.82 -10.16
C PRO A 23 -2.60 5.68 -11.16
N ALA A 24 -2.28 6.97 -11.27
CA ALA A 24 -2.95 7.89 -12.18
C ALA A 24 -2.36 7.82 -13.60
N ALA A 25 -1.03 7.79 -13.70
CA ALA A 25 -0.32 7.75 -14.97
C ALA A 25 -0.09 6.32 -15.47
N GLY A 26 -0.09 5.32 -14.58
CA GLY A 26 0.30 3.95 -14.88
C GLY A 26 1.80 3.77 -15.13
N GLU A 27 2.60 4.80 -14.87
CA GLU A 27 4.05 4.78 -15.07
C GLU A 27 4.79 4.17 -13.90
N THR A 28 5.88 3.46 -14.17
CA THR A 28 6.74 2.91 -13.12
C THR A 28 7.62 4.00 -12.52
N ILE A 29 7.46 4.24 -11.22
CA ILE A 29 8.23 5.23 -10.45
C ILE A 29 9.50 4.59 -9.88
N ALA A 30 9.41 3.34 -9.40
CA ALA A 30 10.52 2.60 -8.83
C ALA A 30 10.38 1.11 -9.13
N GLY A 31 11.52 0.41 -9.20
CA GLY A 31 11.58 -1.01 -9.52
C GLY A 31 13.02 -1.46 -9.71
N PRO A 32 13.25 -2.71 -10.08
CA PRO A 32 14.59 -3.23 -10.32
C PRO A 32 15.27 -2.44 -11.44
N ARG A 33 16.53 -2.10 -11.22
CA ARG A 33 17.33 -1.36 -12.20
C ARG A 33 17.94 -2.29 -13.22
N ASP A 34 17.99 -1.84 -14.48
CA ASP A 34 18.74 -2.54 -15.50
C ASP A 34 20.24 -2.52 -15.13
N PRO A 35 20.92 -3.68 -15.01
CA PRO A 35 22.36 -3.75 -14.78
C PRO A 35 23.19 -3.00 -15.82
N LYS A 36 22.64 -2.82 -17.03
CA LYS A 36 23.27 -2.05 -18.12
C LYS A 36 23.01 -0.55 -18.02
N GLY A 37 22.38 -0.07 -16.94
CA GLY A 37 22.20 1.34 -16.61
C GLY A 37 21.16 2.10 -17.43
N LYS A 38 20.31 1.41 -18.18
CA LYS A 38 19.34 2.03 -19.11
C LYS A 38 17.89 2.12 -18.60
N GLY A 39 17.67 2.25 -17.29
CA GLY A 39 16.34 2.47 -16.74
C GLY A 39 15.86 1.40 -15.78
N LEU A 40 14.54 1.29 -15.63
CA LEU A 40 13.89 0.30 -14.77
C LEU A 40 13.47 -0.93 -15.60
N LEU A 41 13.65 -2.10 -15.01
CA LEU A 41 13.11 -3.34 -15.53
C LEU A 41 11.68 -3.53 -15.02
N SER A 42 10.90 -4.39 -15.65
CA SER A 42 9.56 -4.72 -15.19
C SER A 42 9.56 -6.05 -14.47
N THR A 43 9.33 -6.04 -13.17
CA THR A 43 9.22 -7.24 -12.33
C THR A 43 8.20 -8.24 -12.89
N PRO A 44 6.97 -7.85 -13.30
CA PRO A 44 6.03 -8.79 -13.91
C PRO A 44 6.52 -9.43 -15.22
N LYS A 45 7.34 -8.72 -16.01
CA LYS A 45 7.92 -9.29 -17.23
C LYS A 45 9.06 -10.25 -16.89
N LEU A 46 9.88 -9.91 -15.91
CA LEU A 46 10.95 -10.80 -15.43
C LEU A 46 10.37 -12.12 -14.90
N LEU A 47 9.33 -12.04 -14.05
CA LEU A 47 8.65 -13.23 -13.50
C LEU A 47 8.08 -14.16 -14.58
N ARG A 48 7.54 -13.60 -15.65
CA ARG A 48 6.99 -14.40 -16.77
C ARG A 48 8.06 -14.96 -17.69
N GLY A 49 9.21 -14.31 -17.79
CA GLY A 49 10.29 -14.69 -18.70
C GLY A 49 11.37 -15.62 -18.10
N SER A 50 11.47 -15.66 -16.79
CA SER A 50 12.54 -16.40 -16.09
C SER A 50 12.03 -17.75 -15.61
N LYS A 51 12.68 -18.83 -16.07
CA LYS A 51 12.50 -20.17 -15.48
C LYS A 51 13.23 -20.30 -14.13
N ASP A 52 14.17 -19.40 -13.88
CA ASP A 52 14.95 -19.36 -12.64
C ASP A 52 15.24 -17.89 -12.27
N MET A 53 14.54 -17.39 -11.30
CA MET A 53 14.73 -16.02 -10.78
C MET A 53 15.81 -15.93 -9.70
N GLY A 54 16.58 -17.01 -9.49
CA GLY A 54 17.40 -17.11 -8.30
C GLY A 54 16.56 -17.13 -7.03
N THR A 55 17.16 -17.38 -5.89
CA THR A 55 16.47 -17.24 -4.60
C THR A 55 16.06 -15.77 -4.41
N PRO A 56 14.77 -15.46 -4.31
CA PRO A 56 14.33 -14.10 -3.99
C PRO A 56 15.04 -13.66 -2.71
N HIS A 57 15.60 -12.45 -2.71
CA HIS A 57 16.24 -11.94 -1.51
C HIS A 57 15.17 -11.87 -0.41
N PRO A 58 15.32 -12.56 0.73
CA PRO A 58 14.39 -12.41 1.83
C PRO A 58 14.51 -10.98 2.37
N GLY A 59 13.40 -10.26 2.46
CA GLY A 59 13.42 -8.92 3.06
C GLY A 59 12.60 -7.86 2.36
N ASN A 60 11.79 -8.23 1.37
CA ASN A 60 10.84 -7.29 0.79
C ASN A 60 9.63 -7.15 1.70
N THR A 61 9.26 -5.92 2.01
CA THR A 61 8.18 -5.62 2.97
C THR A 61 7.66 -4.21 2.75
N THR A 62 6.35 -4.06 2.78
CA THR A 62 5.72 -2.75 2.92
C THR A 62 5.03 -2.68 4.29
N VAL A 63 5.38 -1.70 5.09
CA VAL A 63 4.72 -1.43 6.37
C VAL A 63 3.97 -0.12 6.29
N GLY A 64 2.70 -0.12 6.69
CA GLY A 64 1.90 1.09 6.68
C GLY A 64 0.92 1.20 7.82
N VAL A 65 0.51 2.42 8.09
CA VAL A 65 -0.49 2.76 9.11
C VAL A 65 -1.57 3.63 8.50
N VAL A 66 -2.81 3.24 8.71
CA VAL A 66 -4.00 4.04 8.39
C VAL A 66 -4.56 4.58 9.69
N ALA A 67 -4.47 5.89 9.89
CA ALA A 67 -4.97 6.57 11.07
C ALA A 67 -6.27 7.31 10.76
N THR A 68 -7.27 7.15 11.62
CA THR A 68 -8.55 7.86 11.52
C THR A 68 -8.95 8.45 12.85
N LYS A 69 -9.74 9.52 12.80
CA LYS A 69 -10.40 10.08 13.99
C LYS A 69 -11.71 9.37 14.34
N ALA A 70 -12.16 8.45 13.51
CA ALA A 70 -13.34 7.65 13.78
C ALA A 70 -13.11 6.72 14.97
N CYS A 71 -14.18 6.51 15.74
CA CYS A 71 -14.18 5.52 16.82
C CYS A 71 -14.48 4.15 16.22
N LEU A 72 -13.46 3.34 16.05
CA LEU A 72 -13.59 2.00 15.52
C LEU A 72 -13.36 0.97 16.65
N ASN A 73 -14.20 -0.05 16.69
CA ASN A 73 -13.89 -1.25 17.45
C ASN A 73 -12.86 -2.12 16.70
N LYS A 74 -12.46 -3.25 17.28
CA LYS A 74 -11.43 -4.11 16.69
C LYS A 74 -11.85 -4.66 15.30
N ASP A 75 -13.09 -5.07 15.15
CA ASP A 75 -13.60 -5.64 13.90
C ASP A 75 -13.73 -4.58 12.82
N GLU A 76 -14.23 -3.40 13.20
CA GLU A 76 -14.32 -2.24 12.31
C GLU A 76 -12.94 -1.74 11.86
N ALA A 77 -11.91 -1.84 12.72
CA ALA A 77 -10.55 -1.44 12.38
C ALA A 77 -9.88 -2.36 11.34
N ASN A 78 -10.34 -3.60 11.20
CA ASN A 78 -9.84 -4.52 10.17
C ASN A 78 -10.25 -4.08 8.75
N ARG A 79 -11.41 -3.46 8.60
CA ARG A 79 -11.92 -3.03 7.27
C ARG A 79 -11.01 -2.00 6.58
N PRO A 80 -10.61 -0.87 7.21
CA PRO A 80 -9.70 0.06 6.59
C PRO A 80 -8.32 -0.53 6.31
N THR A 81 -7.84 -1.50 7.09
CA THR A 81 -6.58 -2.18 6.78
C THR A 81 -6.71 -3.07 5.55
N GLN A 82 -7.78 -3.84 5.42
CA GLN A 82 -8.07 -4.65 4.23
C GLN A 82 -8.15 -3.76 2.97
N ALA A 83 -8.93 -2.67 3.03
CA ALA A 83 -9.04 -1.74 1.92
C ALA A 83 -7.71 -1.02 1.60
N ALA A 84 -6.83 -0.85 2.58
CA ALA A 84 -5.50 -0.30 2.35
C ALA A 84 -4.58 -1.27 1.60
N HIS A 85 -4.74 -2.59 1.79
CA HIS A 85 -4.06 -3.60 0.97
C HIS A 85 -4.48 -3.52 -0.51
N ASP A 86 -5.75 -3.26 -0.80
CA ASP A 86 -6.19 -2.99 -2.17
C ASP A 86 -5.46 -1.77 -2.76
N GLY A 87 -5.24 -0.74 -1.92
CA GLY A 87 -4.45 0.44 -2.29
C GLY A 87 -2.99 0.09 -2.65
N LEU A 88 -2.36 -0.86 -1.95
CA LEU A 88 -1.03 -1.36 -2.34
C LEU A 88 -1.08 -2.04 -3.69
N ALA A 89 -2.07 -2.89 -3.95
CA ALA A 89 -2.22 -3.61 -5.22
C ALA A 89 -2.44 -2.69 -6.42
N TYR A 90 -2.98 -1.49 -6.21
CA TYR A 90 -3.07 -0.47 -7.27
C TYR A 90 -1.72 0.11 -7.66
N ALA A 91 -0.78 0.14 -6.73
CA ALA A 91 0.46 0.90 -6.88
C ALA A 91 1.72 0.03 -6.90
N ILE A 92 1.64 -1.24 -6.53
CA ILE A 92 2.76 -2.17 -6.51
C ILE A 92 2.40 -3.39 -7.35
N ARG A 93 3.24 -3.74 -8.32
CA ARG A 93 2.99 -4.87 -9.24
C ARG A 93 4.23 -5.73 -9.44
N PRO A 94 4.18 -7.04 -9.08
CA PRO A 94 3.15 -7.70 -8.29
C PRO A 94 3.16 -7.22 -6.83
N CYS A 95 2.03 -7.35 -6.14
CA CYS A 95 1.87 -7.09 -4.72
C CYS A 95 1.48 -8.40 -4.01
N HIS A 96 1.78 -8.49 -2.71
CA HIS A 96 1.40 -9.64 -1.88
C HIS A 96 1.93 -10.98 -2.41
N THR A 97 3.16 -10.98 -2.89
CA THR A 97 3.82 -12.21 -3.30
C THR A 97 4.26 -13.02 -2.07
N THR A 98 4.61 -14.28 -2.28
CA THR A 98 5.11 -15.15 -1.19
C THR A 98 6.42 -14.68 -0.56
N VAL A 99 7.08 -13.69 -1.17
CA VAL A 99 8.34 -13.10 -0.71
C VAL A 99 8.17 -11.69 -0.11
N ASP A 100 6.94 -11.17 -0.12
CA ASP A 100 6.60 -9.89 0.51
C ASP A 100 6.04 -10.13 1.93
N GLY A 101 6.54 -9.36 2.89
CA GLY A 101 6.05 -9.33 4.27
C GLY A 101 5.16 -8.11 4.54
N ASP A 102 4.23 -7.79 3.63
CA ASP A 102 3.41 -6.58 3.72
C ASP A 102 2.52 -6.58 4.97
N ALA A 103 2.61 -5.52 5.76
CA ALA A 103 1.82 -5.36 6.99
C ALA A 103 1.22 -3.96 7.08
N LEU A 104 -0.10 -3.90 7.25
CA LEU A 104 -0.84 -2.65 7.42
C LEU A 104 -1.58 -2.66 8.75
N PHE A 105 -1.57 -1.52 9.43
CA PHE A 105 -2.18 -1.33 10.73
C PHE A 105 -3.20 -0.20 10.67
N ALA A 106 -4.32 -0.34 11.40
CA ALA A 106 -5.24 0.75 11.64
C ALA A 106 -5.02 1.36 13.02
N LEU A 107 -5.02 2.68 13.08
CA LEU A 107 -5.05 3.44 14.31
C LEU A 107 -6.35 4.24 14.40
N SER A 108 -7.06 4.02 15.50
CA SER A 108 -8.26 4.76 15.86
C SER A 108 -8.12 5.28 17.28
N PRO A 109 -7.54 6.48 17.50
CA PRO A 109 -7.30 7.03 18.85
C PRO A 109 -8.60 7.52 19.52
N ALA A 110 -9.72 6.96 19.18
CA ALA A 110 -11.02 7.53 19.36
C ALA A 110 -11.44 7.81 20.81
N ARG A 111 -11.67 9.07 21.08
CA ARG A 111 -12.51 9.57 22.17
C ARG A 111 -13.89 10.08 21.71
N ASN A 112 -14.19 10.09 20.42
CA ASN A 112 -15.45 10.61 19.85
C ASN A 112 -16.25 9.51 19.18
N LYS A 113 -17.47 9.26 19.66
CA LYS A 113 -18.46 8.39 19.03
C LYS A 113 -18.98 9.03 17.72
N ALA A 114 -18.24 8.91 16.64
CA ALA A 114 -18.75 9.17 15.30
C ALA A 114 -19.05 7.83 14.65
N VAL A 115 -20.27 7.59 14.26
CA VAL A 115 -20.61 6.41 13.46
C VAL A 115 -20.12 6.67 12.04
N ILE A 116 -19.15 5.89 11.60
CA ILE A 116 -18.63 5.93 10.24
C ILE A 116 -18.73 4.52 9.69
N HIS A 117 -19.25 4.42 8.47
CA HIS A 117 -19.14 3.18 7.74
C HIS A 117 -17.68 2.94 7.38
N ALA A 118 -17.12 1.83 7.84
CA ALA A 118 -15.70 1.48 7.63
C ALA A 118 -15.33 1.40 6.14
N GLU A 119 -16.30 1.07 5.29
CA GLU A 119 -16.11 1.03 3.84
C GLU A 119 -15.72 2.40 3.25
N SER A 120 -16.21 3.51 3.83
CA SER A 120 -15.87 4.85 3.34
C SER A 120 -14.41 5.24 3.59
N LEU A 121 -13.74 4.58 4.52
CA LEU A 121 -12.35 4.86 4.86
C LEU A 121 -11.37 4.29 3.82
N GLY A 122 -11.70 3.14 3.23
CA GLY A 122 -10.87 2.50 2.21
C GLY A 122 -10.85 3.21 0.86
N SER A 123 -11.87 4.02 0.57
CA SER A 123 -11.99 4.76 -0.69
C SER A 123 -11.34 6.15 -0.66
N THR A 124 -10.80 6.59 0.47
CA THR A 124 -10.19 7.91 0.59
C THR A 124 -8.91 8.04 -0.24
N PRO A 125 -8.68 9.19 -0.88
CA PRO A 125 -7.46 9.44 -1.65
C PRO A 125 -6.16 9.25 -0.86
N ALA A 126 -6.20 9.46 0.46
CA ALA A 126 -5.04 9.27 1.34
C ALA A 126 -4.53 7.83 1.37
N VAL A 127 -5.41 6.83 1.17
CA VAL A 127 -5.04 5.42 1.11
C VAL A 127 -4.38 5.09 -0.23
N ARG A 128 -4.75 5.82 -1.29
CA ARG A 128 -4.23 5.63 -2.65
C ARG A 128 -3.01 6.49 -2.97
N ASP A 129 -2.69 7.49 -2.14
CA ASP A 129 -1.56 8.39 -2.40
C ASP A 129 -0.23 7.74 -2.03
N LEU A 130 0.44 7.23 -3.04
CA LEU A 130 1.76 6.59 -2.92
C LEU A 130 2.93 7.57 -3.14
N ARG A 131 2.67 8.87 -3.36
CA ARG A 131 3.72 9.85 -3.66
C ARG A 131 4.75 10.03 -2.53
N ASN A 132 4.46 9.50 -1.34
CA ASN A 132 5.38 9.50 -0.20
C ASN A 132 6.15 8.19 -0.02
N VAL A 133 6.20 7.33 -1.04
CA VAL A 133 7.10 6.17 -1.03
C VAL A 133 8.52 6.68 -1.20
N ARG A 134 9.31 6.60 -0.15
CA ARG A 134 10.77 6.77 -0.23
C ARG A 134 11.37 5.37 -0.37
N CYS A 135 11.99 5.13 -1.49
CA CYS A 135 12.89 3.99 -1.70
C CYS A 135 14.26 4.34 -1.17
#